data_1f87251d4e66903a1722722356c24577
#
_entry.id   1f87251d4e66903a1722722356c24577
#
_cell.length_a   1.000
_cell.length_b   1.000
_cell.length_c   1.000
_cell.angle_alpha   90.00
_cell.angle_beta   90.00
_cell.angle_gamma   90.00
#
_symmetry.space_group_name_H-M   'P 1'
#
loop_
_entity.id
_entity.type
_entity.pdbx_description
1 polymer ?
#
loop_
_entity_poly.entity_id
_entity_poly.type
_entity_poly.pdbx_seq_one_letter_code
_entity_poly.pdbx_strand_id
1 'polypeptide(L)'
;MNKDVLNKILDNHKLWLQTHGEKGERANLRSADLRSAENVPFIPYTCPASGMFIGFKKAYYQSEPYIVVLEIPKDAKRLSATGRKCRCDKAKVLEIQNVDGNKADVDHVCSQFDSSFEYKVGEIVSVDDFCEDRWNECSQGIHFFINRQEAVEY
;
A
#
# COMPACT_ATOMS: atom_id res chain seq x y z
N MET A 1 1.58 -18.33 -15.16
CA MET A 1 0.24 -18.89 -15.54
C MET A 1 0.25 -19.12 -17.03
N ASN A 2 -0.28 -20.27 -17.55
CA ASN A 2 -0.34 -20.55 -18.98
C ASN A 2 -1.39 -19.61 -19.64
N LYS A 3 -1.11 -19.13 -20.88
CA LYS A 3 -1.96 -18.21 -21.65
C LYS A 3 -3.39 -18.75 -21.85
N ASP A 4 -3.54 -20.05 -22.06
CA ASP A 4 -4.86 -20.67 -22.27
C ASP A 4 -5.70 -20.68 -20.98
N VAL A 5 -5.06 -20.86 -19.84
CA VAL A 5 -5.71 -20.78 -18.52
C VAL A 5 -6.14 -19.33 -18.24
N LEU A 6 -5.29 -18.35 -18.54
CA LEU A 6 -5.63 -16.94 -18.38
C LEU A 6 -6.83 -16.56 -19.26
N ASN A 7 -6.81 -16.94 -20.55
CA ASN A 7 -7.92 -16.66 -21.47
C ASN A 7 -9.25 -17.25 -20.96
N LYS A 8 -9.25 -18.48 -20.47
CA LYS A 8 -10.46 -19.10 -19.88
C LYS A 8 -10.99 -18.32 -18.66
N ILE A 9 -10.08 -17.85 -17.79
CA ILE A 9 -10.46 -17.02 -16.62
C ILE A 9 -11.08 -15.70 -17.09
N LEU A 10 -10.49 -15.04 -18.09
CA LEU A 10 -10.98 -13.78 -18.62
C LEU A 10 -12.31 -13.93 -19.36
N ASP A 11 -12.50 -14.99 -20.14
CA ASP A 11 -13.76 -15.30 -20.84
C ASP A 11 -14.89 -15.57 -19.84
N ASN A 12 -14.63 -16.36 -18.80
CA ASN A 12 -15.58 -16.60 -17.72
C ASN A 12 -15.92 -15.31 -16.96
N HIS A 13 -14.94 -14.44 -16.72
CA HIS A 13 -15.18 -13.16 -16.08
C HIS A 13 -16.03 -12.22 -16.95
N LYS A 14 -15.76 -12.20 -18.26
CA LYS A 14 -16.55 -11.43 -19.23
C LYS A 14 -18.01 -11.89 -19.23
N LEU A 15 -18.25 -13.19 -19.21
CA LEU A 15 -19.59 -13.76 -19.12
C LEU A 15 -20.25 -13.38 -17.79
N TRP A 16 -19.52 -13.42 -16.68
CA TRP A 16 -20.01 -13.01 -15.36
C TRP A 16 -20.46 -11.54 -15.35
N LEU A 17 -19.66 -10.63 -15.96
CA LEU A 17 -20.03 -9.21 -16.09
C LEU A 17 -21.26 -8.99 -16.96
N GLN A 18 -21.34 -9.69 -18.12
CA GLN A 18 -22.45 -9.56 -19.06
C GLN A 18 -23.77 -10.08 -18.51
N THR A 19 -23.74 -11.04 -17.62
CA THR A 19 -24.91 -11.67 -17.01
C THR A 19 -25.20 -11.18 -15.59
N HIS A 20 -24.53 -10.12 -15.13
CA HIS A 20 -24.64 -9.59 -13.77
C HIS A 20 -24.44 -10.65 -12.67
N GLY A 21 -23.58 -11.62 -12.93
CA GLY A 21 -23.23 -12.67 -11.98
C GLY A 21 -24.05 -13.97 -12.12
N GLU A 22 -25.00 -14.04 -13.02
CA GLU A 22 -25.83 -15.26 -13.22
C GLU A 22 -25.07 -16.41 -13.89
N LYS A 23 -24.09 -16.09 -14.75
CA LYS A 23 -23.26 -17.07 -15.47
C LYS A 23 -21.80 -16.65 -15.44
N GLY A 24 -20.92 -17.64 -15.60
CA GLY A 24 -19.48 -17.41 -15.50
C GLY A 24 -19.00 -17.25 -14.07
N GLU A 25 -17.77 -16.80 -13.89
CA GLU A 25 -17.14 -16.61 -12.59
C GLU A 25 -16.34 -15.31 -12.57
N ARG A 26 -16.29 -14.64 -11.40
CA ARG A 26 -15.44 -13.48 -11.20
C ARG A 26 -13.97 -13.91 -11.29
N ALA A 27 -13.18 -13.26 -12.15
CA ALA A 27 -11.76 -13.55 -12.27
C ALA A 27 -11.05 -13.43 -10.91
N ASN A 28 -10.36 -14.49 -10.52
CA ASN A 28 -9.43 -14.48 -9.40
C ASN A 28 -8.00 -14.51 -9.95
N LEU A 29 -7.36 -13.36 -10.02
CA LEU A 29 -5.96 -13.21 -10.42
C LEU A 29 -5.03 -13.09 -9.20
N ARG A 30 -5.50 -13.42 -8.02
CA ARG A 30 -4.71 -13.43 -6.80
C ARG A 30 -3.53 -14.38 -6.99
N SER A 31 -2.32 -13.91 -6.73
CA SER A 31 -1.07 -14.64 -6.96
C SER A 31 -0.71 -14.88 -8.44
N ALA A 32 -1.39 -14.26 -9.41
CA ALA A 32 -0.94 -14.29 -10.78
C ALA A 32 0.33 -13.47 -10.96
N ASP A 33 1.36 -14.07 -11.57
CA ASP A 33 2.56 -13.33 -11.98
C ASP A 33 2.25 -12.55 -13.26
N LEU A 34 2.08 -11.25 -13.16
CA LEU A 34 1.80 -10.34 -14.26
C LEU A 34 3.01 -9.52 -14.69
N ARG A 35 4.21 -9.80 -14.16
CA ARG A 35 5.43 -9.01 -14.42
C ARG A 35 5.84 -8.97 -15.90
N SER A 36 5.51 -9.99 -16.66
CA SER A 36 5.78 -10.07 -18.10
C SER A 36 4.51 -9.99 -18.97
N ALA A 37 3.39 -9.52 -18.42
CA ALA A 37 2.16 -9.38 -19.19
C ALA A 37 2.29 -8.23 -20.19
N GLU A 38 2.06 -8.52 -21.48
CA GLU A 38 1.99 -7.53 -22.54
C GLU A 38 0.60 -6.88 -22.58
N ASN A 39 0.55 -5.61 -23.00
CA ASN A 39 -0.70 -4.84 -23.12
C ASN A 39 -1.49 -4.70 -21.80
N VAL A 40 -0.81 -4.66 -20.67
CA VAL A 40 -1.43 -4.32 -19.39
C VAL A 40 -1.98 -2.89 -19.50
N PRO A 41 -3.26 -2.64 -19.18
CA PRO A 41 -3.80 -1.29 -19.21
C PRO A 41 -3.03 -0.40 -18.23
N PHE A 42 -2.88 0.88 -18.59
CA PHE A 42 -2.28 1.85 -17.67
C PHE A 42 -3.10 1.90 -16.38
N ILE A 43 -2.48 1.54 -15.27
CA ILE A 43 -3.07 1.62 -13.93
C ILE A 43 -2.35 2.76 -13.19
N PRO A 44 -3.03 3.88 -12.93
CA PRO A 44 -2.43 4.99 -12.20
C PRO A 44 -2.05 4.57 -10.77
N TYR A 45 -1.11 5.28 -10.16
CA TYR A 45 -0.84 5.13 -8.75
C TYR A 45 -2.01 5.67 -7.92
N THR A 46 -2.28 5.03 -6.79
CA THR A 46 -3.21 5.53 -5.78
C THR A 46 -2.66 6.77 -5.09
N CYS A 47 -1.34 6.81 -4.85
CA CYS A 47 -0.67 7.99 -4.33
C CYS A 47 -0.26 8.96 -5.45
N PRO A 48 -0.05 10.25 -5.16
CA PRO A 48 0.49 11.21 -6.12
C PRO A 48 1.82 10.73 -6.70
N ALA A 49 1.94 10.77 -8.03
CA ALA A 49 3.15 10.32 -8.72
C ALA A 49 4.36 11.27 -8.50
N SER A 50 4.11 12.51 -8.13
CA SER A 50 5.13 13.53 -7.90
C SER A 50 4.70 14.54 -6.82
N GLY A 51 5.62 15.38 -6.39
CA GLY A 51 5.38 16.37 -5.34
C GLY A 51 5.48 15.76 -3.94
N MET A 52 5.34 16.61 -2.94
CA MET A 52 5.23 16.23 -1.52
C MET A 52 3.76 16.04 -1.17
N PHE A 53 3.43 15.07 -0.34
CA PHE A 53 2.07 14.83 0.15
C PHE A 53 2.07 14.12 1.50
N ILE A 54 0.89 14.04 2.12
CA ILE A 54 0.69 13.37 3.41
C ILE A 54 0.15 11.95 3.19
N GLY A 55 0.69 11.01 3.95
CA GLY A 55 0.22 9.64 4.06
C GLY A 55 0.02 9.24 5.52
N PHE A 56 -0.68 8.13 5.73
CA PHE A 56 -1.02 7.61 7.05
C PHE A 56 -0.63 6.15 7.17
N LYS A 57 -0.05 5.78 8.30
CA LYS A 57 0.40 4.42 8.58
C LYS A 57 -0.04 3.99 9.96
N LYS A 58 -0.62 2.78 10.07
CA LYS A 58 -0.80 2.15 11.38
C LYS A 58 0.54 1.60 11.88
N ALA A 59 0.87 1.88 13.12
CA ALA A 59 2.04 1.39 13.83
C ALA A 59 1.67 1.08 15.28
N TYR A 60 2.58 0.54 16.08
CA TYR A 60 2.24 -0.01 17.39
C TYR A 60 3.25 0.43 18.46
N TYR A 61 2.74 0.65 19.67
CA TYR A 61 3.54 0.77 20.87
C TYR A 61 2.89 -0.04 21.99
N GLN A 62 3.62 -0.98 22.61
CA GLN A 62 3.12 -1.88 23.64
C GLN A 62 1.82 -2.63 23.24
N SER A 63 1.73 -3.05 21.98
CA SER A 63 0.58 -3.71 21.36
C SER A 63 -0.64 -2.82 21.10
N GLU A 64 -0.60 -1.55 21.47
CA GLU A 64 -1.65 -0.58 21.18
C GLU A 64 -1.42 0.04 19.79
N PRO A 65 -2.48 0.20 18.97
CA PRO A 65 -2.38 0.79 17.64
C PRO A 65 -2.37 2.32 17.67
N TYR A 66 -1.52 2.90 16.82
CA TYR A 66 -1.42 4.32 16.57
C TYR A 66 -1.40 4.62 15.09
N ILE A 67 -1.71 5.85 14.71
CA ILE A 67 -1.61 6.33 13.34
C ILE A 67 -0.47 7.34 13.25
N VAL A 68 0.51 7.01 12.43
CA VAL A 68 1.64 7.89 12.10
C VAL A 68 1.25 8.75 10.90
N VAL A 69 1.33 10.05 11.06
CA VAL A 69 1.18 11.03 9.98
C VAL A 69 2.54 11.21 9.32
N LEU A 70 2.63 10.87 8.05
CA LEU A 70 3.87 10.87 7.27
C LEU A 70 3.82 11.95 6.20
N GLU A 71 4.86 12.77 6.11
CA GLU A 71 5.15 13.55 4.92
C GLU A 71 6.00 12.69 3.97
N ILE A 72 5.50 12.44 2.78
CA ILE A 72 6.24 11.78 1.72
C ILE A 72 6.93 12.86 0.89
N PRO A 73 8.28 13.01 1.00
CA PRO A 73 8.98 14.10 0.34
C PRO A 73 8.95 13.96 -1.19
N LYS A 74 9.12 15.08 -1.90
CA LYS A 74 9.04 15.13 -3.38
C LYS A 74 10.01 14.18 -4.09
N ASP A 75 11.14 13.90 -3.46
CA ASP A 75 12.23 13.06 -3.99
C ASP A 75 12.16 11.61 -3.46
N ALA A 76 11.13 11.24 -2.70
CA ALA A 76 10.92 9.86 -2.31
C ALA A 76 10.48 9.01 -3.51
N LYS A 77 11.05 7.82 -3.67
CA LYS A 77 10.48 6.78 -4.52
C LYS A 77 9.14 6.35 -3.95
N ARG A 78 8.15 6.18 -4.81
CA ARG A 78 6.80 5.82 -4.38
C ARG A 78 6.06 5.02 -5.43
N LEU A 79 5.22 4.12 -5.00
CA LEU A 79 4.38 3.32 -5.89
C LEU A 79 3.17 2.75 -5.15
N SER A 80 2.19 2.31 -5.92
CA SER A 80 1.13 1.41 -5.51
C SER A 80 0.84 0.42 -6.63
N ALA A 81 0.29 -0.74 -6.31
CA ALA A 81 -0.21 -1.69 -7.30
C ALA A 81 -1.65 -1.31 -7.73
N THR A 82 -2.59 -2.21 -7.56
CA THR A 82 -4.02 -2.00 -7.87
C THR A 82 -4.86 -1.67 -6.65
N GLY A 83 -4.31 -1.88 -5.45
CA GLY A 83 -4.96 -1.62 -4.18
C GLY A 83 -4.80 -0.17 -3.70
N ARG A 84 -5.33 0.08 -2.50
CA ARG A 84 -5.24 1.39 -1.84
C ARG A 84 -3.95 1.59 -1.05
N LYS A 85 -3.23 0.50 -0.77
CA LYS A 85 -1.96 0.51 -0.05
C LYS A 85 -0.85 1.02 -0.96
N CYS A 86 -0.14 2.04 -0.49
CA CYS A 86 1.01 2.64 -1.14
C CYS A 86 2.30 2.29 -0.40
N ARG A 87 3.43 2.51 -1.05
CA ARG A 87 4.75 2.22 -0.51
C ARG A 87 5.76 3.28 -0.97
N CYS A 88 6.67 3.70 -0.07
CA CYS A 88 7.77 4.61 -0.38
C CYS A 88 9.09 4.15 0.26
N ASP A 89 10.20 4.71 -0.22
CA ASP A 89 11.53 4.45 0.32
C ASP A 89 11.85 5.30 1.56
N LYS A 90 11.24 6.49 1.69
CA LYS A 90 11.46 7.39 2.82
C LYS A 90 10.25 8.25 3.12
N ALA A 91 10.12 8.66 4.37
CA ALA A 91 9.08 9.55 4.83
C ALA A 91 9.57 10.34 6.07
N LYS A 92 9.04 11.54 6.29
CA LYS A 92 9.22 12.30 7.53
C LYS A 92 8.02 12.07 8.44
N VAL A 93 8.26 11.74 9.69
CA VAL A 93 7.22 11.59 10.70
C VAL A 93 6.81 12.97 11.20
N LEU A 94 5.57 13.37 10.93
CA LEU A 94 5.05 14.66 11.37
C LEU A 94 4.38 14.59 12.74
N GLU A 95 3.60 13.52 12.97
CA GLU A 95 2.80 13.36 14.18
C GLU A 95 2.50 11.87 14.41
N ILE A 96 2.30 11.52 15.69
CA ILE A 96 1.73 10.23 16.11
C ILE A 96 0.37 10.52 16.76
N GLN A 97 -0.67 9.86 16.30
CA GLN A 97 -2.05 10.03 16.74
C GLN A 97 -2.60 8.73 17.34
N ASN A 98 -3.49 8.84 18.30
CA ASN A 98 -4.38 7.76 18.68
C ASN A 98 -5.32 7.40 17.51
N VAL A 99 -5.95 6.26 17.57
CA VAL A 99 -6.89 5.80 16.53
C VAL A 99 -8.07 6.78 16.35
N ASP A 100 -8.49 7.46 17.42
CA ASP A 100 -9.56 8.48 17.42
C ASP A 100 -9.16 9.82 16.78
N GLY A 101 -7.87 10.02 16.48
CA GLY A 101 -7.34 11.22 15.82
C GLY A 101 -6.70 12.26 16.75
N ASN A 102 -6.74 12.05 18.04
CA ASN A 102 -6.04 12.93 18.99
C ASN A 102 -4.53 12.66 18.95
N LYS A 103 -3.72 13.71 19.20
CA LYS A 103 -2.28 13.56 19.34
C LYS A 103 -1.98 12.57 20.47
N ALA A 104 -1.11 11.60 20.18
CA ALA A 104 -0.69 10.62 21.17
C ALA A 104 0.42 11.17 22.08
N ASP A 105 0.43 10.72 23.32
CA ASP A 105 1.49 10.99 24.31
C ASP A 105 2.46 9.81 24.36
N VAL A 106 3.16 9.60 23.23
CA VAL A 106 4.21 8.57 23.08
C VAL A 106 5.39 9.16 22.30
N ASP A 107 6.60 8.77 22.67
CA ASP A 107 7.83 9.25 22.02
C ASP A 107 8.06 8.62 20.65
N HIS A 108 7.68 7.36 20.50
CA HIS A 108 7.84 6.57 19.26
C HIS A 108 6.79 5.48 19.15
N VAL A 109 6.65 4.95 17.94
CA VAL A 109 5.89 3.72 17.65
C VAL A 109 6.69 2.87 16.66
N CYS A 110 6.45 1.55 16.64
CA CYS A 110 7.17 0.60 15.80
C CYS A 110 6.30 0.04 14.69
N SER A 111 6.93 -0.42 13.62
CA SER A 111 6.26 -1.18 12.58
C SER A 111 5.68 -2.48 13.14
N GLN A 112 4.51 -2.89 12.66
CA GLN A 112 3.88 -4.15 13.07
C GLN A 112 4.74 -5.39 12.75
N PHE A 113 5.46 -5.37 11.63
CA PHE A 113 6.22 -6.53 11.14
C PHE A 113 7.72 -6.46 11.46
N ASP A 114 8.19 -5.31 11.92
CA ASP A 114 9.57 -5.09 12.32
C ASP A 114 9.61 -4.13 13.52
N SER A 115 9.72 -4.68 14.70
CA SER A 115 9.76 -3.91 15.95
C SER A 115 11.02 -3.06 16.11
N SER A 116 12.04 -3.28 15.29
CA SER A 116 13.25 -2.44 15.26
C SER A 116 13.07 -1.19 14.37
N PHE A 117 12.04 -1.18 13.50
CA PHE A 117 11.75 -0.04 12.65
C PHE A 117 10.85 0.96 13.39
N GLU A 118 11.46 2.00 13.92
CA GLU A 118 10.81 3.01 14.76
C GLU A 118 10.41 4.25 13.96
N TYR A 119 9.28 4.83 14.36
CA TYR A 119 8.78 6.12 13.89
C TYR A 119 8.78 7.12 15.04
N LYS A 120 9.65 8.16 14.97
CA LYS A 120 9.75 9.25 15.96
C LYS A 120 9.38 10.57 15.33
N VAL A 121 8.58 11.38 16.02
CA VAL A 121 8.13 12.68 15.51
C VAL A 121 9.33 13.57 15.17
N GLY A 122 9.33 14.15 13.97
CA GLY A 122 10.37 15.02 13.44
C GLY A 122 11.49 14.31 12.69
N GLU A 123 11.63 12.98 12.82
CA GLU A 123 12.66 12.21 12.13
C GLU A 123 12.24 11.78 10.72
N ILE A 124 13.25 11.53 9.89
CA ILE A 124 13.09 10.90 8.57
C ILE A 124 13.40 9.41 8.74
N VAL A 125 12.46 8.59 8.36
CA VAL A 125 12.63 7.13 8.26
C VAL A 125 12.86 6.74 6.80
N SER A 126 13.72 5.76 6.57
CA SER A 126 14.05 5.28 5.21
C SER A 126 14.35 3.79 5.20
N VAL A 127 14.20 3.18 4.02
CA VAL A 127 14.63 1.81 3.72
C VAL A 127 15.62 1.84 2.57
N ASP A 128 16.72 1.10 2.70
CA ASP A 128 17.80 1.09 1.69
C ASP A 128 17.49 0.15 0.52
N ASP A 129 16.71 -0.90 0.76
CA ASP A 129 16.38 -1.98 -0.15
C ASP A 129 14.96 -1.85 -0.76
N PHE A 130 14.52 -0.63 -1.04
CA PHE A 130 13.19 -0.36 -1.61
C PHE A 130 12.97 -1.16 -2.90
N CYS A 131 11.94 -2.01 -2.90
CA CYS A 131 11.56 -2.79 -4.07
C CYS A 131 10.74 -1.93 -5.06
N GLU A 132 11.26 -1.70 -6.26
CA GLU A 132 10.60 -0.91 -7.30
C GLU A 132 9.57 -1.70 -8.12
N ASP A 133 9.46 -3.01 -7.92
CA ASP A 133 8.39 -3.80 -8.53
C ASP A 133 7.05 -3.49 -7.85
N ARG A 134 6.20 -2.72 -8.56
CA ARG A 134 4.90 -2.31 -8.04
C ARG A 134 3.94 -3.47 -7.78
N TRP A 135 4.13 -4.60 -8.46
CA TRP A 135 3.27 -5.76 -8.34
C TRP A 135 3.60 -6.64 -7.13
N ASN A 136 4.77 -6.42 -6.52
CA ASN A 136 5.16 -7.04 -5.27
C ASN A 136 4.72 -6.18 -4.09
N GLU A 137 3.42 -6.20 -3.77
CA GLU A 137 2.79 -5.28 -2.81
C GLU A 137 3.29 -5.43 -1.36
N CYS A 138 3.72 -6.61 -0.96
CA CYS A 138 4.19 -6.89 0.41
C CYS A 138 5.71 -6.84 0.54
N SER A 139 6.40 -6.25 -0.43
CA SER A 139 7.85 -6.14 -0.48
C SER A 139 8.37 -4.95 0.35
N GLN A 140 9.70 -4.79 0.34
CA GLN A 140 10.42 -3.77 1.12
C GLN A 140 9.96 -2.34 0.80
N GLY A 141 9.74 -1.56 1.84
CA GLY A 141 9.29 -0.18 1.78
C GLY A 141 8.43 0.22 2.97
N ILE A 142 8.24 1.50 3.14
CA ILE A 142 7.33 2.08 4.13
C ILE A 142 5.93 2.06 3.55
N HIS A 143 5.07 1.16 4.04
CA HIS A 143 3.68 1.05 3.61
C HIS A 143 2.80 2.10 4.27
N PHE A 144 1.93 2.75 3.49
CA PHE A 144 1.04 3.80 3.95
C PHE A 144 -0.24 3.87 3.13
N PHE A 145 -1.20 4.67 3.59
CA PHE A 145 -2.45 4.99 2.90
C PHE A 145 -2.58 6.49 2.71
N ILE A 146 -3.30 6.91 1.68
CA ILE A 146 -3.60 8.33 1.43
C ILE A 146 -4.74 8.80 2.33
N ASN A 147 -5.68 7.93 2.66
CA ASN A 147 -6.78 8.23 3.56
C ASN A 147 -6.49 7.67 4.95
N ARG A 148 -6.66 8.52 5.98
CA ARG A 148 -6.42 8.14 7.38
C ARG A 148 -7.27 6.94 7.81
N GLN A 149 -8.56 6.93 7.42
CA GLN A 149 -9.47 5.86 7.80
C GLN A 149 -9.03 4.49 7.24
N GLU A 150 -8.46 4.46 6.04
CA GLU A 150 -7.88 3.23 5.47
C GLU A 150 -6.71 2.69 6.31
N ALA A 151 -5.92 3.59 6.90
CA ALA A 151 -4.85 3.18 7.82
C ALA A 151 -5.42 2.67 9.15
N VAL A 152 -6.51 3.26 9.65
CA VAL A 152 -7.18 2.80 10.89
C VAL A 152 -7.79 1.41 10.71
N GLU A 153 -8.38 1.12 9.56
CA GLU A 153 -9.06 -0.15 9.29
C GLU A 153 -8.09 -1.28 8.87
N TYR A 154 -6.86 -0.95 8.48
CA TYR A 154 -5.83 -1.90 8.07
C TYR A 154 -5.31 -2.71 9.27
#